data_83fa67f0afe92b915eaa4b037784e2d5
#
_entry.id   83fa67f0afe92b915eaa4b037784e2d5
#
_cell.length_a   1.000
_cell.length_b   1.000
_cell.length_c   1.000
_cell.angle_alpha   90.00
_cell.angle_beta   90.00
_cell.angle_gamma   90.00
#
_symmetry.space_group_name_H-M   'P 1'
#
loop_
_entity.id
_entity.type
_entity.pdbx_description
1 polymer ?
#
loop_
_entity_poly.entity_id
_entity_poly.type
_entity_poly.pdbx_seq_one_letter_code
_entity_poly.pdbx_strand_id
1 'polypeptide(L)'
;MNYEILSSEKNMEFVGDYRPLTGSIFFTTDRTIGRNPRLISEALRRLYPSFSAFNGDPKRFDRPHQTHTDRILQVTEAFFALPEEERKALMEGIDAVVSDVRNVCLGISTADCIPVLVYDKAHHCAAAIHAGWRGTVVRIVEKAIQKMQELYATAPEQCEAVIGPGISQQSFEVGWEVYKAFEEAGFPMQD
;
A
#
# COMPACT_ATOMS: atom_id res chain seq x y z
N MET A 1 13.61 -9.27 11.37
CA MET A 1 13.20 -8.99 9.97
C MET A 1 14.48 -8.85 9.16
N ASN A 2 14.70 -9.74 8.21
CA ASN A 2 15.85 -9.62 7.32
C ASN A 2 15.40 -8.86 6.09
N TYR A 3 15.90 -7.65 5.92
CA TYR A 3 15.75 -6.90 4.68
C TYR A 3 16.89 -7.28 3.76
N GLU A 4 16.62 -7.79 2.60
CA GLU A 4 17.59 -7.93 1.54
C GLU A 4 17.41 -6.75 0.58
N ILE A 5 18.41 -5.88 0.52
CA ILE A 5 18.44 -4.82 -0.49
C ILE A 5 19.01 -5.46 -1.75
N LEU A 6 18.17 -5.69 -2.73
CA LEU A 6 18.60 -6.16 -4.03
C LEU A 6 18.99 -4.95 -4.89
N SER A 7 20.24 -4.52 -4.80
CA SER A 7 20.79 -3.56 -5.76
C SER A 7 21.13 -4.27 -7.05
N SER A 8 20.54 -3.84 -8.18
CA SER A 8 21.08 -4.19 -9.49
C SER A 8 22.16 -3.16 -9.87
N GLU A 9 23.19 -3.58 -10.60
CA GLU A 9 24.33 -2.75 -11.04
C GLU A 9 23.93 -1.50 -11.88
N LYS A 10 22.67 -1.20 -12.01
CA LYS A 10 22.11 -0.03 -12.71
C LYS A 10 20.94 0.57 -11.92
N ASN A 11 21.21 1.22 -10.80
CA ASN A 11 20.30 2.17 -10.12
C ASN A 11 18.84 1.70 -9.93
N MET A 12 18.58 0.41 -9.73
CA MET A 12 17.28 -0.11 -9.37
C MET A 12 17.36 -0.68 -7.97
N GLU A 13 16.93 0.08 -6.99
CA GLU A 13 16.80 -0.40 -5.62
C GLU A 13 15.39 -0.92 -5.40
N PHE A 14 15.27 -2.23 -5.26
CA PHE A 14 14.13 -2.85 -4.61
C PHE A 14 14.43 -2.94 -3.13
N VAL A 15 13.64 -2.30 -2.31
CA VAL A 15 13.70 -2.45 -0.88
C VAL A 15 12.68 -3.50 -0.45
N GLY A 16 13.17 -4.66 -0.09
CA GLY A 16 12.41 -5.67 0.64
C GLY A 16 12.22 -6.99 -0.08
N ASP A 17 12.87 -8.05 0.42
CA ASP A 17 12.42 -9.42 0.26
C ASP A 17 11.33 -9.68 1.32
N TYR A 18 10.12 -9.32 0.99
CA TYR A 18 8.97 -9.82 1.74
C TYR A 18 8.68 -11.20 1.19
N ARG A 19 9.06 -12.22 1.95
CA ARG A 19 8.83 -13.62 1.59
C ARG A 19 7.42 -13.78 1.04
N PRO A 20 7.23 -14.47 -0.09
CA PRO A 20 5.93 -14.71 -0.63
C PRO A 20 5.07 -15.40 0.43
N LEU A 21 4.21 -14.64 1.04
CA LEU A 21 3.09 -15.17 1.78
C LEU A 21 2.25 -15.93 0.77
N THR A 22 1.68 -17.06 1.15
CA THR A 22 0.93 -17.92 0.24
C THR A 22 -0.11 -17.10 -0.53
N GLY A 23 0.26 -16.58 -1.69
CA GLY A 23 -0.60 -15.85 -2.61
C GLY A 23 -0.41 -14.35 -2.75
N SER A 24 0.52 -13.72 -1.99
CA SER A 24 0.80 -12.27 -2.11
C SER A 24 2.28 -11.97 -2.04
N ILE A 25 2.71 -10.93 -2.75
CA ILE A 25 4.04 -10.36 -2.68
C ILE A 25 3.90 -8.88 -2.31
N PHE A 26 4.61 -8.46 -1.26
CA PHE A 26 4.78 -7.06 -0.91
C PHE A 26 6.11 -6.57 -1.44
N PHE A 27 6.13 -5.39 -2.03
CA PHE A 27 7.35 -4.77 -2.50
C PHE A 27 7.23 -3.25 -2.51
N THR A 28 8.38 -2.58 -2.48
CA THR A 28 8.46 -1.15 -2.72
C THR A 28 9.35 -0.89 -3.92
N THR A 29 9.12 0.21 -4.62
CA THR A 29 9.93 0.64 -5.76
C THR A 29 10.46 2.04 -5.48
N ASP A 30 11.65 2.32 -5.99
CA ASP A 30 12.23 3.66 -5.97
C ASP A 30 11.69 4.55 -7.12
N ARG A 31 12.27 5.74 -7.26
CA ARG A 31 11.91 6.68 -8.33
C ARG A 31 12.24 6.16 -9.73
N THR A 32 13.19 5.23 -9.87
CA THR A 32 13.68 4.73 -11.16
C THR A 32 12.66 3.81 -11.82
N ILE A 33 12.11 2.87 -11.06
CA ILE A 33 10.99 2.02 -11.49
C ILE A 33 9.71 2.84 -11.41
N GLY A 34 9.58 3.61 -10.35
CA GLY A 34 8.53 4.58 -10.13
C GLY A 34 7.15 3.99 -10.30
N ARG A 35 6.40 4.64 -11.17
CA ARG A 35 4.96 4.38 -11.39
C ARG A 35 4.70 3.63 -12.70
N ASN A 36 5.74 3.11 -13.34
CA ASN A 36 5.60 2.46 -14.63
C ASN A 36 5.24 0.98 -14.47
N PRO A 37 4.00 0.56 -14.80
CA PRO A 37 3.56 -0.83 -14.62
C PRO A 37 4.41 -1.85 -15.38
N ARG A 38 4.99 -1.46 -16.53
CA ARG A 38 5.86 -2.35 -17.32
C ARG A 38 7.15 -2.63 -16.57
N LEU A 39 7.80 -1.58 -16.04
CA LEU A 39 9.04 -1.74 -15.29
C LEU A 39 8.82 -2.55 -14.01
N ILE A 40 7.70 -2.31 -13.31
CA ILE A 40 7.30 -3.11 -12.15
C ILE A 40 7.12 -4.58 -12.55
N SER A 41 6.37 -4.84 -13.61
CA SER A 41 6.13 -6.20 -14.09
C SER A 41 7.41 -6.92 -14.53
N GLU A 42 8.34 -6.21 -15.19
CA GLU A 42 9.64 -6.76 -15.60
C GLU A 42 10.51 -7.11 -14.39
N ALA A 43 10.55 -6.20 -13.41
CA ALA A 43 11.30 -6.40 -12.19
C ALA A 43 10.74 -7.58 -11.38
N LEU A 44 9.42 -7.67 -11.20
CA LEU A 44 8.79 -8.79 -10.51
C LEU A 44 9.03 -10.13 -11.22
N ARG A 45 8.99 -10.19 -12.54
CA ARG A 45 9.34 -11.42 -13.29
C ARG A 45 10.78 -11.86 -13.12
N ARG A 46 11.70 -10.91 -12.99
CA ARG A 46 13.12 -11.23 -12.74
C ARG A 46 13.36 -11.79 -11.35
N LEU A 47 12.72 -11.19 -10.34
CA LEU A 47 12.88 -11.57 -8.94
C LEU A 47 12.08 -12.83 -8.58
N TYR A 48 10.91 -12.97 -9.17
CA TYR A 48 9.96 -14.05 -8.88
C TYR A 48 9.48 -14.71 -10.20
N PRO A 49 10.32 -15.53 -10.87
CA PRO A 49 9.97 -16.11 -12.18
C PRO A 49 8.71 -16.97 -12.18
N SER A 50 8.38 -17.57 -11.03
CA SER A 50 7.18 -18.39 -10.84
C SER A 50 5.91 -17.57 -10.52
N PHE A 51 6.04 -16.27 -10.31
CA PHE A 51 4.93 -15.40 -9.95
C PHE A 51 4.40 -14.66 -11.19
N SER A 52 3.22 -15.03 -11.63
CA SER A 52 2.55 -14.36 -12.76
C SER A 52 1.72 -13.16 -12.28
N ALA A 53 2.37 -12.19 -11.62
CA ALA A 53 1.72 -10.94 -11.27
C ALA A 53 1.17 -10.26 -12.54
N PHE A 54 -0.05 -9.79 -12.48
CA PHE A 54 -0.79 -9.07 -13.54
C PHE A 54 -0.95 -9.80 -14.87
N ASN A 55 -0.46 -11.03 -15.04
CA ASN A 55 -0.31 -11.68 -16.37
C ASN A 55 0.28 -10.74 -17.43
N GLY A 56 1.07 -9.76 -17.01
CA GLY A 56 1.61 -8.71 -17.86
C GLY A 56 0.61 -7.64 -18.32
N ASP A 57 -0.62 -7.64 -17.81
CA ASP A 57 -1.61 -6.62 -18.13
C ASP A 57 -1.43 -5.38 -17.24
N PRO A 58 -0.95 -4.26 -17.80
CA PRO A 58 -0.77 -3.02 -17.04
C PRO A 58 -2.07 -2.41 -16.51
N LYS A 59 -3.24 -2.83 -17.04
CA LYS A 59 -4.53 -2.36 -16.57
C LYS A 59 -4.90 -2.90 -15.19
N ARG A 60 -4.21 -3.94 -14.72
CA ARG A 60 -4.42 -4.53 -13.40
C ARG A 60 -3.46 -3.97 -12.34
N PHE A 61 -2.82 -2.86 -12.64
CA PHE A 61 -2.06 -2.04 -11.72
C PHE A 61 -2.72 -0.68 -11.62
N ASP A 62 -3.31 -0.38 -10.47
CA ASP A 62 -3.90 0.91 -10.19
C ASP A 62 -3.36 1.48 -8.88
N ARG A 63 -3.23 2.80 -8.87
CA ARG A 63 -2.71 3.56 -7.77
C ARG A 63 -3.50 4.87 -7.65
N PRO A 64 -4.07 5.16 -6.46
CA PRO A 64 -4.86 6.35 -6.25
C PRO A 64 -4.05 7.65 -6.34
N HIS A 65 -4.74 8.73 -6.59
CA HIS A 65 -4.25 10.09 -6.35
C HIS A 65 -4.54 10.47 -4.90
N GLN A 66 -3.54 10.29 -4.05
CA GLN A 66 -3.62 10.44 -2.61
C GLN A 66 -3.56 11.92 -2.22
N THR A 67 -4.41 12.33 -1.29
CA THR A 67 -4.50 13.71 -0.80
C THR A 67 -4.52 13.80 0.73
N HIS A 68 -4.00 12.77 1.41
CA HIS A 68 -3.89 12.66 2.86
C HIS A 68 -5.27 12.62 3.57
N THR A 69 -6.20 11.89 2.96
CA THR A 69 -7.53 11.63 3.52
C THR A 69 -7.55 10.31 4.31
N ASP A 70 -8.75 9.88 4.70
CA ASP A 70 -9.02 8.54 5.24
C ASP A 70 -9.95 7.74 4.31
N ARG A 71 -10.07 8.15 3.05
CA ARG A 71 -10.95 7.50 2.08
C ARG A 71 -10.31 6.22 1.57
N ILE A 72 -11.14 5.17 1.56
CA ILE A 72 -10.75 3.80 1.19
C ILE A 72 -11.59 3.35 0.00
N LEU A 73 -10.93 2.90 -1.06
CA LEU A 73 -11.58 2.35 -2.25
C LEU A 73 -11.51 0.83 -2.25
N GLN A 74 -12.64 0.18 -2.47
CA GLN A 74 -12.67 -1.23 -2.84
C GLN A 74 -12.40 -1.37 -4.34
N VAL A 75 -11.35 -2.11 -4.68
CA VAL A 75 -11.00 -2.45 -6.07
C VAL A 75 -11.56 -3.84 -6.37
N THR A 76 -12.50 -3.92 -7.32
CA THR A 76 -13.18 -5.15 -7.72
C THR A 76 -12.87 -5.50 -9.18
N GLU A 77 -13.27 -6.68 -9.66
CA GLU A 77 -13.17 -7.00 -11.09
C GLU A 77 -13.95 -5.99 -11.96
N ALA A 78 -15.11 -5.52 -11.49
CA ALA A 78 -15.89 -4.51 -12.19
C ALA A 78 -15.14 -3.17 -12.33
N PHE A 79 -14.32 -2.81 -11.33
CA PHE A 79 -13.49 -1.61 -11.40
C PHE A 79 -12.55 -1.64 -12.63
N PHE A 80 -11.92 -2.78 -12.92
CA PHE A 80 -11.01 -2.91 -14.07
C PHE A 80 -11.74 -2.90 -15.43
N ALA A 81 -13.04 -3.15 -15.44
CA ALA A 81 -13.86 -3.06 -16.64
C ALA A 81 -14.29 -1.61 -16.98
N LEU A 82 -14.14 -0.68 -16.04
CA LEU A 82 -14.48 0.72 -16.26
C LEU A 82 -13.53 1.41 -17.26
N PRO A 83 -13.99 2.41 -17.99
CA PRO A 83 -13.14 3.31 -18.75
C PRO A 83 -12.06 3.96 -17.85
N GLU A 84 -10.90 4.24 -18.43
CA GLU A 84 -9.77 4.80 -17.67
C GLU A 84 -10.12 6.09 -16.94
N GLU A 85 -10.89 6.98 -17.57
CA GLU A 85 -11.29 8.24 -16.95
C GLU A 85 -12.22 8.05 -15.74
N GLU A 86 -13.11 7.07 -15.79
CA GLU A 86 -13.97 6.73 -14.65
C GLU A 86 -13.14 6.13 -13.50
N ARG A 87 -12.18 5.25 -13.79
CA ARG A 87 -11.25 4.71 -12.78
C ARG A 87 -10.44 5.82 -12.12
N LYS A 88 -9.90 6.75 -12.90
CA LYS A 88 -9.16 7.92 -12.38
C LYS A 88 -10.05 8.75 -11.45
N ALA A 89 -11.30 9.02 -11.85
CA ALA A 89 -12.23 9.78 -11.02
C ALA A 89 -12.54 9.07 -9.67
N LEU A 90 -12.69 7.74 -9.68
CA LEU A 90 -12.91 6.96 -8.47
C LEU A 90 -11.68 6.95 -7.55
N MET A 91 -10.48 7.05 -8.09
CA MET A 91 -9.22 7.03 -7.35
C MET A 91 -8.80 8.41 -6.83
N GLU A 92 -9.55 9.46 -7.13
CA GLU A 92 -9.23 10.81 -6.67
C GLU A 92 -9.48 10.97 -5.17
N GLY A 93 -8.46 11.41 -4.44
CA GLY A 93 -8.49 11.61 -3.00
C GLY A 93 -8.63 10.32 -2.18
N ILE A 94 -8.18 9.20 -2.72
CA ILE A 94 -8.16 7.91 -2.04
C ILE A 94 -6.77 7.69 -1.44
N ASP A 95 -6.70 7.34 -0.17
CA ASP A 95 -5.45 7.09 0.56
C ASP A 95 -5.28 5.63 1.00
N ALA A 96 -6.28 4.79 0.77
CA ALA A 96 -6.16 3.35 0.91
C ALA A 96 -6.97 2.60 -0.15
N VAL A 97 -6.50 1.44 -0.55
CA VAL A 97 -7.20 0.53 -1.45
C VAL A 97 -7.27 -0.86 -0.84
N VAL A 98 -8.41 -1.54 -1.01
CA VAL A 98 -8.62 -2.92 -0.55
C VAL A 98 -9.17 -3.78 -1.69
N SER A 99 -8.77 -5.05 -1.77
CA SER A 99 -9.24 -5.96 -2.81
C SER A 99 -9.06 -7.42 -2.42
N ASP A 100 -9.95 -8.28 -2.92
CA ASP A 100 -9.83 -9.73 -2.95
C ASP A 100 -9.59 -10.27 -4.38
N VAL A 101 -9.45 -9.37 -5.33
CA VAL A 101 -9.24 -9.73 -6.75
C VAL A 101 -7.83 -10.31 -6.93
N ARG A 102 -7.75 -11.45 -7.64
CA ARG A 102 -6.47 -12.11 -7.93
C ARG A 102 -5.76 -11.49 -9.12
N ASN A 103 -4.44 -11.62 -9.12
CA ASN A 103 -3.58 -11.12 -10.21
C ASN A 103 -3.72 -9.62 -10.44
N VAL A 104 -3.87 -8.86 -9.37
CA VAL A 104 -3.85 -7.39 -9.36
C VAL A 104 -2.70 -6.89 -8.52
N CYS A 105 -2.24 -5.68 -8.79
CA CYS A 105 -1.34 -4.96 -7.93
C CYS A 105 -2.04 -3.75 -7.34
N LEU A 106 -2.15 -3.73 -6.02
CA LEU A 106 -2.58 -2.57 -5.28
C LEU A 106 -1.34 -1.74 -4.94
N GLY A 107 -1.38 -0.46 -5.24
CA GLY A 107 -0.25 0.43 -5.00
C GLY A 107 -0.66 1.73 -4.34
N ILE A 108 0.25 2.26 -3.53
CA ILE A 108 0.21 3.62 -3.03
C ILE A 108 1.57 4.27 -3.26
N SER A 109 1.64 5.59 -3.20
CA SER A 109 2.90 6.32 -3.30
C SER A 109 3.20 7.00 -1.99
N THR A 110 4.45 6.90 -1.59
CA THR A 110 4.96 7.62 -0.42
C THR A 110 6.27 8.33 -0.76
N ALA A 111 6.59 9.35 -0.01
CA ALA A 111 7.93 9.90 0.11
C ALA A 111 8.33 9.78 1.58
N ASP A 112 7.79 10.66 2.43
CA ASP A 112 8.03 10.68 3.87
C ASP A 112 6.97 9.90 4.66
N CYS A 113 5.74 9.82 4.14
CA CYS A 113 4.65 9.11 4.77
C CYS A 113 4.87 7.60 4.82
N ILE A 114 4.26 6.94 5.78
CA ILE A 114 4.43 5.51 6.04
C ILE A 114 3.48 4.68 5.16
N PRO A 115 3.99 3.78 4.30
CA PRO A 115 3.15 2.79 3.64
C PRO A 115 2.87 1.63 4.60
N VAL A 116 1.60 1.22 4.67
CA VAL A 116 1.19 0.02 5.39
C VAL A 116 0.50 -0.92 4.42
N LEU A 117 1.02 -2.14 4.30
CA LEU A 117 0.47 -3.19 3.46
C LEU A 117 -0.08 -4.28 4.36
N VAL A 118 -1.32 -4.71 4.11
CA VAL A 118 -2.00 -5.73 4.91
C VAL A 118 -2.46 -6.86 4.00
N TYR A 119 -2.30 -8.10 4.45
CA TYR A 119 -2.80 -9.27 3.78
C TYR A 119 -3.49 -10.23 4.75
N ASP A 120 -4.73 -10.60 4.42
CA ASP A 120 -5.48 -11.66 5.09
C ASP A 120 -5.27 -12.98 4.37
N LYS A 121 -4.60 -13.91 5.04
CA LYS A 121 -4.29 -15.24 4.50
C LYS A 121 -5.50 -16.15 4.36
N ALA A 122 -6.51 -15.97 5.21
CA ALA A 122 -7.68 -16.82 5.23
C ALA A 122 -8.62 -16.49 4.07
N HIS A 123 -8.81 -15.21 3.79
CA HIS A 123 -9.76 -14.74 2.78
C HIS A 123 -9.08 -14.27 1.49
N HIS A 124 -7.73 -14.28 1.45
CA HIS A 124 -6.93 -13.87 0.29
C HIS A 124 -7.25 -12.46 -0.20
N CYS A 125 -7.44 -11.53 0.71
CA CYS A 125 -7.63 -10.12 0.41
C CYS A 125 -6.50 -9.28 0.97
N ALA A 126 -6.30 -8.10 0.39
CA ALA A 126 -5.18 -7.24 0.71
C ALA A 126 -5.59 -5.77 0.79
N ALA A 127 -4.78 -4.98 1.51
CA ALA A 127 -4.86 -3.52 1.51
C ALA A 127 -3.49 -2.90 1.27
N ALA A 128 -3.49 -1.77 0.57
CA ALA A 128 -2.36 -0.86 0.49
C ALA A 128 -2.80 0.52 1.02
N ILE A 129 -2.10 1.03 2.03
CA ILE A 129 -2.54 2.14 2.85
C ILE A 129 -1.43 3.20 2.92
N HIS A 130 -1.77 4.43 2.59
CA HIS A 130 -0.92 5.60 2.75
C HIS A 130 -1.20 6.24 4.11
N ALA A 131 -0.35 5.97 5.10
CA ALA A 131 -0.47 6.52 6.44
C ALA A 131 0.43 7.76 6.61
N GLY A 132 0.01 8.89 6.06
CA GLY A 132 0.53 10.20 6.44
C GLY A 132 -0.01 10.60 7.81
N TRP A 133 0.56 11.66 8.45
CA TRP A 133 0.15 12.05 9.79
C TRP A 133 -1.37 12.34 9.91
N ARG A 134 -1.97 12.98 8.89
CA ARG A 134 -3.43 13.24 8.88
C ARG A 134 -4.25 11.95 8.87
N GLY A 135 -3.88 10.99 7.98
CA GLY A 135 -4.53 9.70 7.94
C GLY A 135 -4.33 8.89 9.23
N THR A 136 -3.15 9.00 9.85
CA THR A 136 -2.85 8.33 11.12
C THR A 136 -3.69 8.89 12.26
N VAL A 137 -3.82 10.20 12.36
CA VAL A 137 -4.69 10.86 13.37
C VAL A 137 -6.13 10.34 13.31
N VAL A 138 -6.66 10.15 12.11
CA VAL A 138 -8.01 9.63 11.89
C VAL A 138 -8.07 8.10 11.74
N ARG A 139 -6.97 7.40 12.08
CA ARG A 139 -6.85 5.94 12.16
C ARG A 139 -7.14 5.21 10.85
N ILE A 140 -6.56 5.68 9.75
CA ILE A 140 -6.80 5.11 8.41
C ILE A 140 -6.48 3.61 8.33
N VAL A 141 -5.46 3.12 9.04
CA VAL A 141 -5.10 1.69 9.05
C VAL A 141 -6.20 0.86 9.71
N GLU A 142 -6.70 1.30 10.87
CA GLU A 142 -7.82 0.63 11.55
C GLU A 142 -9.08 0.62 10.67
N LYS A 143 -9.39 1.76 10.03
CA LYS A 143 -10.51 1.88 9.10
C LYS A 143 -10.37 0.96 7.88
N ALA A 144 -9.17 0.80 7.36
CA ALA A 144 -8.90 -0.12 6.24
C ALA A 144 -9.13 -1.58 6.66
N ILE A 145 -8.67 -1.98 7.86
CA ILE A 145 -8.92 -3.32 8.40
C ILE A 145 -10.41 -3.52 8.67
N GLN A 146 -11.11 -2.54 9.24
CA GLN A 146 -12.56 -2.59 9.41
C GLN A 146 -13.27 -2.76 8.07
N LYS A 147 -12.81 -2.06 7.04
CA LYS A 147 -13.36 -2.22 5.68
C LYS A 147 -13.14 -3.62 5.13
N MET A 148 -11.97 -4.22 5.37
CA MET A 148 -11.71 -5.63 5.01
C MET A 148 -12.60 -6.58 5.82
N GLN A 149 -12.88 -6.32 7.10
CA GLN A 149 -13.82 -7.10 7.89
C GLN A 149 -15.24 -7.03 7.31
N GLU A 150 -15.71 -5.85 6.95
CA GLU A 150 -17.04 -5.65 6.35
C GLU A 150 -17.20 -6.36 5.01
N LEU A 151 -16.17 -6.30 4.16
CA LEU A 151 -16.24 -6.78 2.78
C LEU A 151 -15.89 -8.26 2.63
N TYR A 152 -14.95 -8.75 3.44
CA TYR A 152 -14.31 -10.05 3.23
C TYR A 152 -14.35 -10.94 4.48
N ALA A 153 -15.01 -10.52 5.55
CA ALA A 153 -15.02 -11.21 6.84
C ALA A 153 -13.60 -11.40 7.44
N THR A 154 -12.68 -10.53 7.12
CA THR A 154 -11.30 -10.53 7.64
C THR A 154 -11.28 -10.54 9.16
N ALA A 155 -10.49 -11.43 9.75
CA ALA A 155 -10.17 -11.40 11.18
C ALA A 155 -8.76 -10.77 11.36
N PRO A 156 -8.62 -9.69 12.13
CA PRO A 156 -7.34 -8.99 12.28
C PRO A 156 -6.18 -9.91 12.71
N GLU A 157 -6.48 -10.93 13.52
CA GLU A 157 -5.52 -11.91 14.03
C GLU A 157 -4.93 -12.82 12.92
N GLN A 158 -5.60 -12.87 11.76
CA GLN A 158 -5.16 -13.64 10.59
C GLN A 158 -4.41 -12.77 9.58
N CYS A 159 -4.36 -11.46 9.83
CA CYS A 159 -3.67 -10.54 8.96
C CYS A 159 -2.16 -10.54 9.22
N GLU A 160 -1.40 -10.44 8.16
CA GLU A 160 -0.01 -10.00 8.19
C GLU A 160 0.06 -8.56 7.69
N ALA A 161 0.79 -7.73 8.44
CA ALA A 161 1.01 -6.35 8.06
C ALA A 161 2.50 -6.06 7.88
N VAL A 162 2.80 -5.27 6.88
CA VAL A 162 4.15 -4.77 6.61
C VAL A 162 4.12 -3.26 6.62
N ILE A 163 4.96 -2.67 7.47
CA ILE A 163 5.20 -1.24 7.52
C ILE A 163 6.45 -0.97 6.68
N GLY A 164 6.29 -0.25 5.59
CA GLY A 164 7.38 0.08 4.69
C GLY A 164 8.19 1.31 5.13
N PRO A 165 9.20 1.68 4.36
CA PRO A 165 10.06 2.81 4.71
C PRO A 165 9.30 4.14 4.67
N GLY A 166 9.66 5.02 5.58
CA GLY A 166 9.19 6.41 5.66
C GLY A 166 10.22 7.27 6.38
N ILE A 167 9.86 8.51 6.65
CA ILE A 167 10.72 9.47 7.35
C ILE A 167 11.04 8.96 8.77
N SER A 168 12.28 9.11 9.19
CA SER A 168 12.70 8.75 10.56
C SER A 168 12.20 9.77 11.58
N GLN A 169 12.04 9.33 12.82
CA GLN A 169 11.67 10.21 13.92
C GLN A 169 12.62 11.42 14.04
N GLN A 170 13.92 11.22 13.87
CA GLN A 170 14.92 12.29 13.98
C GLN A 170 14.80 13.34 12.87
N SER A 171 14.22 12.99 11.73
CA SER A 171 14.07 13.89 10.58
C SER A 171 12.65 14.46 10.45
N PHE A 172 11.71 13.95 11.22
CA PHE A 172 10.30 14.36 11.16
C PHE A 172 10.03 15.49 12.18
N GLU A 173 10.48 16.68 11.85
CA GLU A 173 10.13 17.88 12.61
C GLU A 173 8.68 18.28 12.32
N VAL A 174 7.88 18.50 13.37
CA VAL A 174 6.47 18.85 13.25
C VAL A 174 6.14 20.10 14.06
N GLY A 175 5.17 20.85 13.60
CA GLY A 175 4.64 21.99 14.33
C GLY A 175 3.65 21.56 15.44
N TRP A 176 3.33 22.54 16.28
CA TRP A 176 2.40 22.33 17.41
C TRP A 176 1.01 21.88 16.99
N GLU A 177 0.58 22.21 15.77
CA GLU A 177 -0.69 21.78 15.19
C GLU A 177 -0.77 20.26 15.01
N VAL A 178 0.35 19.61 14.66
CA VAL A 178 0.41 18.14 14.52
C VAL A 178 0.34 17.48 15.90
N TYR A 179 1.13 17.98 16.86
CA TYR A 179 1.09 17.50 18.24
C TYR A 179 -0.33 17.53 18.79
N LYS A 180 -1.00 18.67 18.70
CA LYS A 180 -2.39 18.83 19.18
C LYS A 180 -3.36 17.88 18.47
N ALA A 181 -3.22 17.70 17.18
CA ALA A 181 -4.10 16.79 16.44
C ALA A 181 -4.02 15.35 16.97
N PHE A 182 -2.81 14.87 17.31
CA PHE A 182 -2.63 13.55 17.92
C PHE A 182 -3.18 13.50 19.35
N GLU A 183 -2.92 14.53 20.17
CA GLU A 183 -3.42 14.63 21.54
C GLU A 183 -4.96 14.59 21.57
N GLU A 184 -5.61 15.43 20.76
CA GLU A 184 -7.07 15.51 20.64
C GLU A 184 -7.69 14.20 20.11
N ALA A 185 -6.97 13.46 19.27
CA ALA A 185 -7.37 12.14 18.80
C ALA A 185 -7.11 11.00 19.79
N GLY A 186 -6.61 11.32 21.01
CA GLY A 186 -6.41 10.37 22.09
C GLY A 186 -5.21 9.44 21.91
N PHE A 187 -4.20 9.86 21.16
CA PHE A 187 -2.93 9.14 21.11
C PHE A 187 -2.14 9.38 22.39
N PRO A 188 -1.41 8.35 22.90
CA PRO A 188 -0.52 8.55 24.03
C PRO A 188 0.64 9.47 23.60
N MET A 189 0.66 10.66 24.18
CA MET A 189 1.75 11.61 23.94
C MET A 189 2.83 11.36 25.00
N GLN A 190 4.07 11.20 24.55
CA GLN A 190 5.23 11.12 25.43
C GLN A 190 6.02 12.42 25.32
N ASP A 191 6.47 12.93 26.47
CA ASP A 191 7.34 14.12 26.56
C ASP A 191 8.74 13.86 25.95
#